data_3823cc17b29c13e24c83292a4bc4d81c
#
_entry.id   3823cc17b29c13e24c83292a4bc4d81c
#
_cell.length_a   1.000
_cell.length_b   1.000
_cell.length_c   1.000
_cell.angle_alpha   90.00
_cell.angle_beta   90.00
_cell.angle_gamma   90.00
#
_symmetry.space_group_name_H-M   'P 1'
#
loop_
_entity.id
_entity.type
_entity.pdbx_description
1 polymer ?
#
loop_
_entity_poly.entity_id
_entity_poly.type
_entity_poly.pdbx_seq_one_letter_code
_entity_poly.pdbx_strand_id
1 'polypeptide(L)'
;SDWVVYEYPQAADIAGTPLDVSDLLDAPAGKHGFLVGSEDEWFMFEDGEKIRFWGINLQGDTTYMNYESSEEMAARLAQSGFNIARLHLIDSGIEDGIWGRKSSGGRVIRKEAMNKLCYLISELKKRGIYIMLDLMTSMPPNADLECADLENQVNGLKKFGYFDDTIKQIQ
;
A
#
# COMPACT_ATOMS: atom_id res chain seq x y z
N SER A 1 -3.30 33.87 20.88
CA SER A 1 -3.82 33.68 19.53
C SER A 1 -5.19 33.02 19.63
N ASP A 2 -6.19 33.61 18.99
CA ASP A 2 -7.59 33.20 19.06
C ASP A 2 -7.91 32.04 18.07
N TRP A 3 -6.92 31.19 17.79
CA TRP A 3 -7.10 30.02 16.94
C TRP A 3 -7.85 28.93 17.71
N VAL A 4 -9.00 28.52 17.21
CA VAL A 4 -9.74 27.36 17.72
C VAL A 4 -9.02 26.10 17.29
N VAL A 5 -8.76 25.19 18.22
CA VAL A 5 -8.23 23.86 17.91
C VAL A 5 -9.34 23.11 17.18
N TYR A 6 -9.08 22.72 15.94
CA TYR A 6 -9.99 21.86 15.19
C TYR A 6 -9.72 20.40 15.59
N GLU A 7 -10.71 19.79 16.22
CA GLU A 7 -10.68 18.36 16.50
C GLU A 7 -11.20 17.61 15.28
N TYR A 8 -10.34 16.77 14.72
CA TYR A 8 -10.71 15.99 13.54
C TYR A 8 -11.65 14.84 13.98
N PRO A 9 -12.85 14.70 13.37
CA PRO A 9 -13.80 13.66 13.79
C PRO A 9 -13.24 12.27 13.54
N GLN A 10 -13.53 11.30 14.39
CA GLN A 10 -13.21 9.89 14.17
C GLN A 10 -14.19 9.27 13.16
N ALA A 11 -13.85 8.09 12.58
CA ALA A 11 -14.76 7.40 11.66
C ALA A 11 -16.12 7.11 12.30
N ALA A 12 -16.15 6.79 13.59
CA ALA A 12 -17.39 6.58 14.33
C ALA A 12 -18.29 7.82 14.39
N ASP A 13 -17.72 9.02 14.40
CA ASP A 13 -18.48 10.27 14.44
C ASP A 13 -19.11 10.61 13.08
N ILE A 14 -18.53 10.09 12.00
CA ILE A 14 -19.01 10.29 10.62
C ILE A 14 -20.04 9.22 10.24
N ALA A 15 -19.96 8.03 10.83
CA ALA A 15 -20.78 6.89 10.48
C ALA A 15 -22.28 7.21 10.46
N GLY A 16 -22.94 6.92 9.35
CA GLY A 16 -24.38 7.17 9.15
C GLY A 16 -24.76 8.63 8.99
N THR A 17 -23.82 9.56 8.90
CA THR A 17 -24.09 10.96 8.55
C THR A 17 -24.09 11.14 7.01
N PRO A 18 -24.56 12.29 6.48
CA PRO A 18 -24.46 12.58 5.04
C PRO A 18 -23.04 12.66 4.48
N LEU A 19 -22.01 12.65 5.33
CA LEU A 19 -20.61 12.61 4.95
C LEU A 19 -20.08 11.18 4.78
N ASP A 20 -20.83 10.18 5.21
CA ASP A 20 -20.51 8.76 5.06
C ASP A 20 -21.09 8.23 3.75
N VAL A 21 -20.24 7.99 2.78
CA VAL A 21 -20.63 7.39 1.49
C VAL A 21 -20.15 5.96 1.33
N SER A 22 -19.82 5.28 2.44
CA SER A 22 -19.27 3.91 2.42
C SER A 22 -20.23 2.87 1.83
N ASP A 23 -21.53 3.10 1.88
CA ASP A 23 -22.57 2.25 1.24
C ASP A 23 -22.54 2.29 -0.28
N LEU A 24 -21.84 3.25 -0.89
CA LEU A 24 -21.60 3.24 -2.33
C LEU A 24 -20.52 2.23 -2.74
N LEU A 25 -19.76 1.71 -1.79
CA LEU A 25 -18.71 0.75 -2.06
C LEU A 25 -19.26 -0.66 -2.11
N ASP A 26 -18.86 -1.38 -3.15
CA ASP A 26 -19.27 -2.76 -3.38
C ASP A 26 -18.39 -3.75 -2.60
N ALA A 27 -18.66 -3.88 -1.31
CA ALA A 27 -17.90 -4.73 -0.38
C ALA A 27 -18.34 -6.21 -0.43
N PRO A 28 -17.41 -7.15 -0.17
CA PRO A 28 -15.98 -6.98 -0.04
C PRO A 28 -15.28 -6.89 -1.40
N ALA A 29 -14.12 -6.23 -1.46
CA ALA A 29 -13.31 -6.21 -2.68
C ALA A 29 -12.89 -7.63 -3.09
N GLY A 30 -12.93 -7.92 -4.39
CA GLY A 30 -12.56 -9.21 -4.95
C GLY A 30 -13.71 -10.22 -5.09
N LYS A 31 -14.95 -9.88 -4.74
CA LYS A 31 -16.10 -10.77 -4.90
C LYS A 31 -16.49 -11.03 -6.36
N HIS A 32 -16.09 -10.15 -7.27
CA HIS A 32 -16.33 -10.23 -8.71
C HIS A 32 -15.20 -10.92 -9.51
N GLY A 33 -14.22 -11.51 -8.81
CA GLY A 33 -13.05 -12.13 -9.45
C GLY A 33 -11.94 -11.14 -9.79
N PHE A 34 -11.14 -11.50 -10.77
CA PHE A 34 -10.00 -10.68 -11.22
C PHE A 34 -10.45 -9.56 -12.15
N LEU A 35 -9.63 -8.50 -12.16
CA LEU A 35 -9.80 -7.40 -13.10
C LEU A 35 -9.32 -7.84 -14.49
N VAL A 36 -10.14 -7.66 -15.48
CA VAL A 36 -9.84 -7.95 -16.89
C VAL A 36 -9.99 -6.70 -17.74
N GLY A 37 -9.31 -6.65 -18.89
CA GLY A 37 -9.50 -5.57 -19.86
C GLY A 37 -10.84 -5.72 -20.57
N SER A 38 -11.47 -4.60 -20.95
CA SER A 38 -12.62 -4.59 -21.85
C SER A 38 -12.28 -3.85 -23.15
N GLU A 39 -13.01 -4.17 -24.23
CA GLU A 39 -12.85 -3.49 -25.52
C GLU A 39 -13.24 -2.01 -25.47
N ASP A 40 -14.08 -1.62 -24.50
CA ASP A 40 -14.60 -0.27 -24.30
C ASP A 40 -13.66 0.64 -23.48
N GLU A 41 -12.42 0.24 -23.23
CA GLU A 41 -11.45 0.96 -22.37
C GLU A 41 -11.88 1.10 -20.90
N TRP A 42 -12.86 0.30 -20.43
CA TRP A 42 -13.29 0.24 -19.05
C TRP A 42 -12.56 -0.87 -18.29
N PHE A 43 -12.41 -0.69 -17.01
CA PHE A 43 -12.07 -1.80 -16.14
C PHE A 43 -13.31 -2.66 -15.90
N MET A 44 -13.16 -3.97 -16.05
CA MET A 44 -14.22 -4.96 -15.89
C MET A 44 -13.69 -6.15 -15.10
N PHE A 45 -14.55 -6.77 -14.31
CA PHE A 45 -14.22 -8.02 -13.61
C PHE A 45 -14.60 -9.25 -14.47
N GLU A 46 -14.15 -10.44 -14.01
CA GLU A 46 -14.42 -11.70 -14.71
C GLU A 46 -15.90 -12.01 -14.88
N ASP A 47 -16.75 -11.57 -13.97
CA ASP A 47 -18.21 -11.74 -14.02
C ASP A 47 -18.93 -10.69 -14.90
N GLY A 48 -18.18 -9.77 -15.49
CA GLY A 48 -18.70 -8.73 -16.39
C GLY A 48 -19.08 -7.42 -15.70
N GLU A 49 -18.96 -7.32 -14.37
CA GLU A 49 -19.22 -6.08 -13.65
C GLU A 49 -18.16 -5.03 -13.99
N LYS A 50 -18.60 -3.80 -14.30
CA LYS A 50 -17.72 -2.68 -14.63
C LYS A 50 -17.38 -1.87 -13.41
N ILE A 51 -16.13 -1.40 -13.32
CA ILE A 51 -15.69 -0.57 -12.21
C ILE A 51 -14.95 0.67 -12.69
N ARG A 52 -15.13 1.76 -11.94
CA ARG A 52 -14.31 2.96 -12.03
C ARG A 52 -13.61 3.15 -10.69
N PHE A 53 -12.29 3.28 -10.73
CA PHE A 53 -11.50 3.46 -9.52
C PHE A 53 -11.36 4.94 -9.14
N TRP A 54 -11.62 5.23 -7.87
CA TRP A 54 -11.32 6.47 -7.20
C TRP A 54 -10.36 6.17 -6.05
N GLY A 55 -9.10 6.59 -6.18
CA GLY A 55 -8.01 6.04 -5.40
C GLY A 55 -7.25 7.03 -4.53
N ILE A 56 -6.56 6.46 -3.53
CA ILE A 56 -5.63 7.17 -2.66
C ILE A 56 -4.28 6.46 -2.63
N ASN A 57 -3.21 7.23 -2.40
CA ASN A 57 -1.88 6.69 -2.19
C ASN A 57 -1.55 6.63 -0.70
N LEU A 58 -1.30 5.44 -0.18
CA LEU A 58 -0.75 5.19 1.15
C LEU A 58 0.72 4.81 1.00
N GLN A 59 1.60 5.44 1.76
CA GLN A 59 3.02 5.22 1.62
C GLN A 59 3.77 5.26 2.95
N GLY A 60 4.91 4.61 2.98
CA GLY A 60 5.80 4.65 4.13
C GLY A 60 5.12 4.08 5.37
N ASP A 61 5.19 4.79 6.48
CA ASP A 61 4.69 4.36 7.78
C ASP A 61 3.19 4.06 7.80
N THR A 62 2.42 4.68 6.89
CA THR A 62 0.98 4.42 6.79
C THR A 62 0.63 3.02 6.31
N THR A 63 1.60 2.27 5.78
CA THR A 63 1.41 0.86 5.39
C THR A 63 1.67 -0.12 6.53
N TYR A 64 2.26 0.35 7.63
CA TYR A 64 2.67 -0.46 8.80
C TYR A 64 2.08 0.03 10.12
N MET A 65 0.93 0.70 10.05
CA MET A 65 0.21 1.17 11.23
C MET A 65 -0.14 0.02 12.20
N ASN A 66 -0.41 0.37 13.45
CA ASN A 66 -1.02 -0.58 14.38
C ASN A 66 -2.43 -0.97 13.90
N TYR A 67 -2.99 -2.00 14.50
CA TYR A 67 -4.28 -2.56 14.07
C TYR A 67 -5.44 -1.57 14.21
N GLU A 68 -5.52 -0.85 15.32
CA GLU A 68 -6.55 0.16 15.55
C GLU A 68 -6.49 1.30 14.53
N SER A 69 -5.30 1.83 14.26
CA SER A 69 -5.10 2.86 13.23
C SER A 69 -5.43 2.35 11.81
N SER A 70 -5.19 1.06 11.54
CA SER A 70 -5.54 0.43 10.26
C SER A 70 -7.05 0.32 10.08
N GLU A 71 -7.79 -0.03 11.12
CA GLU A 71 -9.25 -0.08 11.13
C GLU A 71 -9.85 1.31 10.89
N GLU A 72 -9.37 2.31 11.65
CA GLU A 72 -9.79 3.71 11.53
C GLU A 72 -9.50 4.26 10.13
N MET A 73 -8.29 4.05 9.62
CA MET A 73 -7.91 4.48 8.27
C MET A 73 -8.82 3.85 7.22
N ALA A 74 -9.02 2.53 7.26
CA ALA A 74 -9.84 1.84 6.30
C ALA A 74 -11.31 2.30 6.36
N ALA A 75 -11.86 2.57 7.55
CA ALA A 75 -13.19 3.10 7.73
C ALA A 75 -13.32 4.50 7.10
N ARG A 76 -12.38 5.41 7.39
CA ARG A 76 -12.36 6.77 6.84
C ARG A 76 -12.25 6.80 5.32
N LEU A 77 -11.42 5.93 4.75
CA LEU A 77 -11.28 5.83 3.29
C LEU A 77 -12.57 5.37 2.64
N ALA A 78 -13.25 4.38 3.24
CA ALA A 78 -14.55 3.93 2.76
C ALA A 78 -15.60 5.05 2.85
N GLN A 79 -15.68 5.75 4.00
CA GLN A 79 -16.59 6.89 4.20
C GLN A 79 -16.35 8.03 3.23
N SER A 80 -15.11 8.18 2.74
CA SER A 80 -14.74 9.16 1.72
C SER A 80 -14.97 8.66 0.28
N GLY A 81 -15.46 7.44 0.09
CA GLY A 81 -15.77 6.84 -1.21
C GLY A 81 -14.56 6.33 -1.99
N PHE A 82 -13.38 6.22 -1.37
CA PHE A 82 -12.23 5.59 -2.03
C PHE A 82 -12.46 4.08 -2.18
N ASN A 83 -12.30 3.58 -3.40
CA ASN A 83 -12.48 2.16 -3.71
C ASN A 83 -11.18 1.46 -4.16
N ILE A 84 -10.06 2.17 -4.21
CA ILE A 84 -8.73 1.61 -4.40
C ILE A 84 -7.69 2.36 -3.58
N ALA A 85 -6.78 1.64 -2.93
CA ALA A 85 -5.62 2.17 -2.23
C ALA A 85 -4.34 1.65 -2.88
N ARG A 86 -3.46 2.56 -3.30
CA ARG A 86 -2.12 2.21 -3.75
C ARG A 86 -1.20 2.16 -2.55
N LEU A 87 -0.58 1.01 -2.30
CA LEU A 87 0.42 0.84 -1.24
C LEU A 87 1.81 1.03 -1.85
N HIS A 88 2.37 2.21 -1.61
CA HIS A 88 3.64 2.65 -2.19
C HIS A 88 4.75 2.67 -1.14
N LEU A 89 6.00 2.45 -1.58
CA LEU A 89 7.19 2.44 -0.72
C LEU A 89 7.15 1.37 0.40
N ILE A 90 6.45 0.25 0.19
CA ILE A 90 6.44 -0.86 1.15
C ILE A 90 7.82 -1.51 1.33
N ASP A 91 8.69 -1.37 0.33
CA ASP A 91 10.07 -1.87 0.33
C ASP A 91 11.10 -0.83 0.77
N SER A 92 10.66 0.36 1.19
CA SER A 92 11.56 1.40 1.68
C SER A 92 12.28 0.96 2.96
N GLY A 93 13.49 1.49 3.18
CA GLY A 93 14.29 1.18 4.36
C GLY A 93 13.79 1.83 5.65
N ILE A 94 12.47 1.93 5.84
CA ILE A 94 11.84 2.46 7.05
C ILE A 94 12.18 1.55 8.22
N GLU A 95 12.45 2.12 9.38
CA GLU A 95 12.86 1.38 10.57
C GLU A 95 11.89 0.25 10.92
N ASP A 96 10.59 0.49 10.80
CA ASP A 96 9.52 -0.48 11.05
C ASP A 96 8.96 -1.16 9.78
N GLY A 97 9.60 -0.94 8.63
CA GLY A 97 9.18 -1.52 7.35
C GLY A 97 9.39 -3.03 7.23
N ILE A 98 9.00 -3.56 6.06
CA ILE A 98 8.99 -5.01 5.78
C ILE A 98 10.37 -5.66 5.83
N TRP A 99 11.45 -4.90 5.62
CA TRP A 99 12.80 -5.43 5.54
C TRP A 99 13.57 -5.27 6.85
N GLY A 100 14.06 -6.39 7.36
CA GLY A 100 15.06 -6.47 8.42
C GLY A 100 16.42 -6.94 7.91
N ARG A 101 17.45 -6.86 8.76
CA ARG A 101 18.79 -7.40 8.47
C ARG A 101 19.03 -8.68 9.28
N LYS A 102 19.65 -9.67 8.66
CA LYS A 102 20.16 -10.86 9.35
C LYS A 102 21.50 -10.54 9.99
N SER A 103 21.81 -11.20 11.11
CA SER A 103 23.11 -11.08 11.78
C SER A 103 24.27 -11.58 10.90
N SER A 104 23.99 -12.51 9.98
CA SER A 104 24.92 -13.08 9.02
C SER A 104 25.07 -12.29 7.71
N GLY A 105 24.52 -11.08 7.64
CA GLY A 105 24.34 -10.33 6.39
C GLY A 105 23.06 -10.73 5.65
N GLY A 106 22.68 -9.90 4.66
CA GLY A 106 21.47 -10.11 3.89
C GLY A 106 20.19 -9.63 4.57
N ARG A 107 19.08 -9.74 3.85
CA ARG A 107 17.77 -9.25 4.28
C ARG A 107 16.85 -10.38 4.71
N VAL A 108 15.89 -10.02 5.55
CA VAL A 108 14.81 -10.91 5.97
C VAL A 108 13.51 -10.12 6.02
N ILE A 109 12.41 -10.75 5.66
CA ILE A 109 11.09 -10.17 5.86
C ILE A 109 10.78 -10.17 7.36
N ARG A 110 10.44 -9.01 7.89
CA ARG A 110 10.01 -8.85 9.27
C ARG A 110 8.56 -9.31 9.41
N LYS A 111 8.37 -10.38 10.16
CA LYS A 111 7.05 -11.00 10.34
C LYS A 111 6.02 -10.02 10.91
N GLU A 112 6.41 -9.18 11.85
CA GLU A 112 5.52 -8.19 12.44
C GLU A 112 5.05 -7.15 11.42
N ALA A 113 5.97 -6.58 10.62
CA ALA A 113 5.64 -5.64 9.57
C ALA A 113 4.73 -6.27 8.50
N MET A 114 5.02 -7.52 8.12
CA MET A 114 4.16 -8.27 7.21
C MET A 114 2.76 -8.46 7.79
N ASN A 115 2.63 -8.78 9.08
CA ASN A 115 1.34 -8.93 9.73
C ASN A 115 0.54 -7.62 9.73
N LYS A 116 1.19 -6.48 10.02
CA LYS A 116 0.56 -5.16 9.97
C LYS A 116 0.07 -4.82 8.55
N LEU A 117 0.92 -5.04 7.55
CA LEU A 117 0.56 -4.83 6.14
C LEU A 117 -0.64 -5.71 5.72
N CYS A 118 -0.58 -7.01 6.04
CA CYS A 118 -1.69 -7.94 5.73
C CYS A 118 -2.98 -7.54 6.45
N TYR A 119 -2.88 -7.05 7.69
CA TYR A 119 -4.04 -6.59 8.44
C TYR A 119 -4.68 -5.35 7.79
N LEU A 120 -3.90 -4.34 7.43
CA LEU A 120 -4.39 -3.17 6.71
C LEU A 120 -5.09 -3.58 5.41
N ILE A 121 -4.47 -4.46 4.61
CA ILE A 121 -5.07 -4.99 3.36
C ILE A 121 -6.41 -5.69 3.65
N SER A 122 -6.48 -6.49 4.73
CA SER A 122 -7.72 -7.16 5.15
C SER A 122 -8.83 -6.17 5.50
N GLU A 123 -8.51 -5.11 6.24
CA GLU A 123 -9.50 -4.09 6.63
C GLU A 123 -10.00 -3.27 5.44
N LEU A 124 -9.12 -2.94 4.50
CA LEU A 124 -9.48 -2.28 3.25
C LEU A 124 -10.39 -3.20 2.41
N LYS A 125 -10.00 -4.46 2.24
CA LYS A 125 -10.79 -5.46 1.49
C LYS A 125 -12.20 -5.63 2.04
N LYS A 126 -12.36 -5.74 3.36
CA LYS A 126 -13.69 -5.88 4.01
C LYS A 126 -14.64 -4.76 3.64
N ARG A 127 -14.11 -3.56 3.37
CA ARG A 127 -14.86 -2.34 3.07
C ARG A 127 -15.01 -2.05 1.58
N GLY A 128 -14.63 -2.98 0.70
CA GLY A 128 -14.76 -2.80 -0.75
C GLY A 128 -13.64 -2.00 -1.39
N ILE A 129 -12.51 -1.83 -0.70
CA ILE A 129 -11.35 -1.09 -1.20
C ILE A 129 -10.34 -2.08 -1.79
N TYR A 130 -10.10 -1.98 -3.09
CA TYR A 130 -9.10 -2.75 -3.82
C TYR A 130 -7.68 -2.25 -3.52
N ILE A 131 -6.69 -3.09 -3.81
CA ILE A 131 -5.29 -2.78 -3.52
C ILE A 131 -4.48 -2.76 -4.82
N MET A 132 -3.72 -1.69 -5.02
CA MET A 132 -2.62 -1.61 -5.96
C MET A 132 -1.31 -1.68 -5.18
N LEU A 133 -0.59 -2.79 -5.31
CA LEU A 133 0.63 -3.05 -4.55
C LEU A 133 1.87 -2.77 -5.40
N ASP A 134 2.68 -1.81 -4.98
CA ASP A 134 3.98 -1.56 -5.59
C ASP A 134 5.04 -2.47 -4.97
N LEU A 135 5.57 -3.41 -5.74
CA LEU A 135 6.49 -4.43 -5.23
C LEU A 135 7.94 -3.96 -5.12
N MET A 136 8.37 -3.04 -5.99
CA MET A 136 9.76 -2.55 -6.02
C MET A 136 9.78 -1.04 -6.24
N THR A 137 9.84 -0.27 -5.18
CA THR A 137 9.81 1.20 -5.26
C THR A 137 11.12 1.85 -4.85
N SER A 138 11.74 1.40 -3.79
CA SER A 138 12.93 2.03 -3.22
C SER A 138 13.87 1.05 -2.52
N MET A 139 13.82 -0.24 -2.89
CA MET A 139 14.71 -1.23 -2.29
C MET A 139 16.17 -0.80 -2.45
N PRO A 140 16.87 -0.42 -1.37
CA PRO A 140 18.29 -0.17 -1.46
C PRO A 140 18.99 -1.52 -1.70
N PRO A 141 20.05 -1.60 -2.52
CA PRO A 141 20.83 -2.81 -2.66
C PRO A 141 21.42 -3.21 -1.30
N ASN A 142 21.69 -4.49 -1.12
CA ASN A 142 22.51 -4.93 0.00
C ASN A 142 23.87 -4.24 -0.09
N ALA A 143 24.34 -3.69 1.04
CA ALA A 143 25.69 -3.13 1.14
C ALA A 143 26.80 -4.18 0.86
N ASP A 144 26.42 -5.46 0.84
CA ASP A 144 27.30 -6.60 0.58
C ASP A 144 27.37 -6.98 -0.91
N LEU A 145 26.65 -6.24 -1.79
CA LEU A 145 26.76 -6.43 -3.23
C LEU A 145 27.93 -5.58 -3.77
N GLU A 146 28.93 -6.25 -4.31
CA GLU A 146 29.97 -5.62 -5.14
C GLU A 146 29.32 -5.10 -6.45
N CYS A 147 28.60 -4.02 -6.39
CA CYS A 147 28.22 -3.27 -7.59
C CYS A 147 29.40 -2.40 -8.00
N ALA A 148 29.88 -2.58 -9.21
CA ALA A 148 30.81 -1.65 -9.82
C ALA A 148 30.12 -0.27 -9.89
N ASP A 149 30.61 0.69 -9.12
CA ASP A 149 30.11 2.09 -9.11
C ASP A 149 29.12 2.49 -7.98
N LEU A 150 29.27 1.94 -6.80
CA LEU A 150 28.47 2.31 -5.63
C LEU A 150 28.65 3.75 -5.14
N GLU A 151 29.76 4.41 -5.47
CA GLU A 151 30.09 5.75 -4.94
C GLU A 151 29.21 6.89 -5.45
N ASN A 152 28.48 6.72 -6.55
CA ASN A 152 27.64 7.76 -7.16
C ASN A 152 26.12 7.57 -6.95
N GLN A 153 25.65 6.81 -5.95
CA GLN A 153 24.47 6.02 -6.23
C GLN A 153 23.27 6.10 -5.30
N VAL A 154 23.18 7.03 -4.42
CA VAL A 154 21.98 7.08 -3.54
C VAL A 154 20.67 7.19 -4.33
N ASN A 155 20.71 7.77 -5.54
CA ASN A 155 19.51 7.92 -6.39
C ASN A 155 19.50 7.04 -7.66
N GLY A 156 20.56 6.26 -7.89
CA GLY A 156 20.77 5.52 -9.14
C GLY A 156 20.46 4.04 -9.09
N LEU A 157 20.42 3.46 -7.93
CA LEU A 157 20.43 2.00 -7.72
C LEU A 157 19.18 1.27 -8.26
N LYS A 158 18.04 1.92 -8.26
CA LYS A 158 16.83 1.37 -8.89
C LYS A 158 17.03 1.16 -10.39
N LYS A 159 17.77 2.04 -11.06
CA LYS A 159 18.07 1.92 -12.49
C LYS A 159 19.06 0.79 -12.78
N PHE A 160 20.03 0.56 -11.89
CA PHE A 160 21.02 -0.53 -12.05
C PHE A 160 20.41 -1.91 -11.81
N GLY A 161 19.41 -2.03 -10.92
CA GLY A 161 18.71 -3.29 -10.69
C GLY A 161 18.11 -3.94 -11.94
N TYR A 162 17.86 -3.15 -12.98
CA TYR A 162 17.39 -3.68 -14.27
C TYR A 162 18.50 -4.14 -15.21
N PHE A 163 19.73 -3.73 -14.98
CA PHE A 163 20.87 -3.95 -15.90
C PHE A 163 22.01 -4.78 -15.30
N ASP A 164 22.15 -4.78 -13.98
CA ASP A 164 23.17 -5.56 -13.28
C ASP A 164 22.69 -7.00 -13.01
N ASP A 165 23.39 -7.97 -13.54
CA ASP A 165 22.99 -9.38 -13.42
C ASP A 165 23.08 -9.91 -11.99
N THR A 166 23.96 -9.35 -11.15
CA THR A 166 24.04 -9.69 -9.73
C THR A 166 22.81 -9.24 -8.98
N ILE A 167 22.30 -8.06 -9.29
CA ILE A 167 21.08 -7.50 -8.68
C ILE A 167 19.84 -8.26 -9.15
N LYS A 168 19.78 -8.63 -10.44
CA LYS A 168 18.66 -9.43 -10.99
C LYS A 168 18.52 -10.82 -10.34
N GLN A 169 19.60 -11.41 -9.88
CA GLN A 169 19.56 -12.71 -9.19
C GLN A 169 18.97 -12.64 -7.77
N ILE A 170 18.77 -11.44 -7.22
CA ILE A 170 18.32 -11.21 -5.85
C ILE A 170 16.86 -10.72 -5.80
N GLN A 171 16.36 -10.28 -6.93
CA GLN A 171 14.96 -9.90 -7.13
C GLN A 171 14.09 -11.13 -7.41
#